data_8bc9df4afb5b0d280e343c648d21bcf2
#
_entry.id   8bc9df4afb5b0d280e343c648d21bcf2
#
_cell.length_a   1.000
_cell.length_b   1.000
_cell.length_c   1.000
_cell.angle_alpha   90.00
_cell.angle_beta   90.00
_cell.angle_gamma   90.00
#
_symmetry.space_group_name_H-M   'P 1'
#
loop_
_entity.id
_entity.type
_entity.pdbx_description
1 polymer ?
#
loop_
_entity_poly.entity_id
_entity_poly.type
_entity_poly.pdbx_seq_one_letter_code
_entity_poly.pdbx_strand_id
1 'polypeptide(L)'
;MDRDNRWDRVEKAYKALVAGEGNTAESATAGIQASYDEDVTDEFVVPFVVTKDGAATATIKENDSVVFFNFRPDRARELTRTFCDDSFDGFERGDRVKTTFVCFTEYDATIENKMVAFVKESITNTFGQFLADNGLKQARIAETEKYAHVTFFFNGGVEEPNEGEDRILVKSPKVATYDLKPEMSAYEVCDKLVGAIKSENYDVIVINFANPDMVGHTGVQEAAIKAVEAVDECVGKAVEALKEVDGQMFICADHGNCLLYTSDAAD
;
A
#
# COMPACT_ATOMS: atom_id res chain seq x y z
N MET A 1 -8.27 -10.28 -5.13
CA MET A 1 -6.98 -10.15 -4.44
C MET A 1 -7.22 -9.43 -3.11
N ASP A 2 -7.53 -10.23 -2.11
CA ASP A 2 -7.79 -9.74 -0.76
C ASP A 2 -6.50 -9.49 0.02
N ARG A 3 -6.57 -8.75 1.13
CA ARG A 3 -5.47 -8.53 2.09
C ARG A 3 -5.94 -8.54 3.55
N ASP A 4 -7.21 -8.87 3.79
CA ASP A 4 -7.88 -8.77 5.09
C ASP A 4 -8.41 -10.13 5.57
N ASN A 5 -7.82 -11.24 5.07
CA ASN A 5 -8.18 -12.64 5.39
C ASN A 5 -9.64 -12.98 5.04
N ARG A 6 -10.17 -12.38 3.98
CA ARG A 6 -11.47 -12.76 3.42
C ARG A 6 -11.30 -13.96 2.49
N TRP A 7 -11.13 -15.09 3.10
CA TRP A 7 -10.83 -16.33 2.40
C TRP A 7 -11.89 -16.76 1.40
N ASP A 8 -13.16 -16.37 1.61
CA ASP A 8 -14.24 -16.54 0.65
C ASP A 8 -13.99 -15.88 -0.71
N ARG A 9 -13.22 -14.78 -0.73
CA ARG A 9 -12.81 -14.09 -1.97
C ARG A 9 -11.61 -14.76 -2.61
N VAL A 10 -10.65 -15.17 -1.81
CA VAL A 10 -9.44 -15.86 -2.27
C VAL A 10 -9.80 -17.23 -2.85
N GLU A 11 -10.75 -17.95 -2.23
CA GLU A 11 -11.28 -19.23 -2.70
C GLU A 11 -11.83 -19.16 -4.13
N LYS A 12 -12.56 -18.09 -4.47
CA LYS A 12 -13.07 -17.88 -5.84
C LYS A 12 -11.95 -17.83 -6.86
N ALA A 13 -10.86 -17.08 -6.55
CA ALA A 13 -9.71 -17.02 -7.44
C ALA A 13 -8.99 -18.36 -7.53
N TYR A 14 -8.79 -19.04 -6.41
CA TYR A 14 -8.16 -20.36 -6.38
C TYR A 14 -8.95 -21.39 -7.21
N LYS A 15 -10.28 -21.48 -7.03
CA LYS A 15 -11.15 -22.39 -7.78
C LYS A 15 -11.12 -22.09 -9.28
N ALA A 16 -11.12 -20.81 -9.67
CA ALA A 16 -10.99 -20.44 -11.07
C ALA A 16 -9.66 -20.91 -11.67
N LEU A 17 -8.55 -20.78 -10.91
CA LEU A 17 -7.23 -21.15 -11.37
C LEU A 17 -6.98 -22.67 -11.40
N VAL A 18 -7.50 -23.42 -10.43
CA VAL A 18 -7.17 -24.85 -10.26
C VAL A 18 -8.28 -25.76 -10.81
N ALA A 19 -9.54 -25.44 -10.51
CA ALA A 19 -10.68 -26.26 -10.91
C ALA A 19 -11.36 -25.78 -12.21
N GLY A 20 -11.07 -24.54 -12.66
CA GLY A 20 -11.81 -23.95 -13.78
C GLY A 20 -13.25 -23.63 -13.42
N GLU A 21 -13.54 -23.40 -12.13
CA GLU A 21 -14.87 -23.12 -11.60
C GLU A 21 -15.08 -21.62 -11.40
N GLY A 22 -16.28 -21.14 -11.64
CA GLY A 22 -16.70 -19.76 -11.46
C GLY A 22 -17.48 -19.22 -12.63
N ASN A 23 -17.61 -17.90 -12.70
CA ASN A 23 -18.18 -17.22 -13.87
C ASN A 23 -17.35 -17.56 -15.11
N THR A 24 -17.98 -17.58 -16.27
CA THR A 24 -17.29 -17.91 -17.54
C THR A 24 -17.42 -16.79 -18.54
N ALA A 25 -16.42 -16.65 -19.41
CA ALA A 25 -16.45 -15.74 -20.53
C ALA A 25 -15.70 -16.33 -21.75
N GLU A 26 -16.05 -15.89 -22.96
CA GLU A 26 -15.38 -16.34 -24.19
C GLU A 26 -13.95 -15.76 -24.34
N SER A 27 -13.70 -14.61 -23.74
CA SER A 27 -12.39 -13.97 -23.69
C SER A 27 -12.25 -13.13 -22.42
N ALA A 28 -11.01 -12.77 -22.09
CA ALA A 28 -10.73 -11.87 -20.95
C ALA A 28 -11.43 -10.52 -21.12
N THR A 29 -11.36 -9.93 -22.33
CA THR A 29 -12.00 -8.64 -22.64
C THR A 29 -13.52 -8.72 -22.50
N ALA A 30 -14.15 -9.80 -22.99
CA ALA A 30 -15.59 -9.98 -22.88
C ALA A 30 -16.04 -10.12 -21.40
N GLY A 31 -15.27 -10.84 -20.58
CA GLY A 31 -15.58 -11.00 -19.16
C GLY A 31 -15.44 -9.71 -18.37
N ILE A 32 -14.42 -8.91 -18.65
CA ILE A 32 -14.24 -7.59 -18.03
C ILE A 32 -15.36 -6.64 -18.47
N GLN A 33 -15.69 -6.59 -19.76
CA GLN A 33 -16.76 -5.73 -20.25
C GLN A 33 -18.12 -6.11 -19.62
N ALA A 34 -18.44 -7.39 -19.52
CA ALA A 34 -19.65 -7.85 -18.86
C ALA A 34 -19.72 -7.41 -17.37
N SER A 35 -18.58 -7.40 -16.67
CA SER A 35 -18.50 -6.87 -15.32
C SER A 35 -18.76 -5.36 -15.26
N TYR A 36 -18.20 -4.60 -16.19
CA TYR A 36 -18.40 -3.15 -16.29
C TYR A 36 -19.84 -2.80 -16.64
N ASP A 37 -20.47 -3.58 -17.49
CA ASP A 37 -21.89 -3.41 -17.85
C ASP A 37 -22.84 -3.60 -16.64
N GLU A 38 -22.36 -4.28 -15.57
CA GLU A 38 -23.02 -4.44 -14.27
C GLU A 38 -22.54 -3.43 -13.21
N ASP A 39 -21.84 -2.36 -13.60
CA ASP A 39 -21.22 -1.36 -12.71
C ASP A 39 -20.20 -1.93 -11.71
N VAL A 40 -19.64 -3.12 -12.00
CA VAL A 40 -18.57 -3.73 -11.21
C VAL A 40 -17.23 -3.54 -11.93
N THR A 41 -16.48 -2.54 -11.49
CA THR A 41 -15.27 -2.09 -12.20
C THR A 41 -13.98 -2.47 -11.48
N ASP A 42 -12.89 -2.56 -12.23
CA ASP A 42 -11.49 -2.64 -11.82
C ASP A 42 -11.23 -3.67 -10.69
N GLU A 43 -10.85 -3.24 -9.51
CA GLU A 43 -10.48 -4.12 -8.41
C GLU A 43 -11.66 -4.94 -7.85
N PHE A 44 -12.89 -4.60 -8.21
CA PHE A 44 -14.09 -5.31 -7.77
C PHE A 44 -14.52 -6.43 -8.74
N VAL A 45 -13.91 -6.53 -9.91
CA VAL A 45 -14.17 -7.60 -10.88
C VAL A 45 -13.99 -8.96 -10.22
N VAL A 46 -15.06 -9.77 -10.26
CA VAL A 46 -15.06 -11.12 -9.69
C VAL A 46 -14.24 -12.04 -10.60
N PRO A 47 -13.42 -12.96 -10.06
CA PRO A 47 -12.69 -13.92 -10.87
C PRO A 47 -13.62 -14.70 -11.82
N PHE A 48 -13.20 -14.85 -13.07
CA PHE A 48 -13.92 -15.63 -14.07
C PHE A 48 -12.95 -16.48 -14.90
N VAL A 49 -13.46 -17.51 -15.52
CA VAL A 49 -12.70 -18.47 -16.33
C VAL A 49 -12.97 -18.21 -17.82
N VAL A 50 -11.91 -18.07 -18.58
CA VAL A 50 -12.04 -18.04 -20.06
C VAL A 50 -12.28 -19.46 -20.57
N THR A 51 -13.37 -19.64 -21.31
CA THR A 51 -13.79 -20.95 -21.81
C THR A 51 -13.75 -21.00 -23.34
N LYS A 52 -13.43 -22.18 -23.85
CA LYS A 52 -13.53 -22.51 -25.26
C LYS A 52 -14.28 -23.84 -25.39
N ASP A 53 -15.29 -23.89 -26.26
CA ASP A 53 -16.13 -25.06 -26.47
C ASP A 53 -16.75 -25.62 -25.17
N GLY A 54 -17.08 -24.72 -24.22
CA GLY A 54 -17.71 -25.08 -22.94
C GLY A 54 -16.73 -25.59 -21.87
N ALA A 55 -15.44 -25.62 -22.13
CA ALA A 55 -14.43 -26.03 -21.16
C ALA A 55 -13.47 -24.88 -20.83
N ALA A 56 -12.90 -24.88 -19.61
CA ALA A 56 -11.84 -23.95 -19.25
C ALA A 56 -10.65 -24.06 -20.22
N THR A 57 -10.15 -22.92 -20.68
CA THR A 57 -9.02 -22.90 -21.63
C THR A 57 -7.76 -23.50 -21.01
N ALA A 58 -7.53 -23.28 -19.71
CA ALA A 58 -6.45 -23.87 -18.95
C ALA A 58 -6.77 -23.86 -17.45
N THR A 59 -6.17 -24.77 -16.72
CA THR A 59 -6.14 -24.80 -15.24
C THR A 59 -4.74 -25.14 -14.78
N ILE A 60 -4.39 -24.70 -13.57
CA ILE A 60 -3.09 -25.01 -12.95
C ILE A 60 -3.16 -26.45 -12.44
N LYS A 61 -2.13 -27.25 -12.79
CA LYS A 61 -2.02 -28.68 -12.44
C LYS A 61 -0.73 -28.94 -11.67
N GLU A 62 -0.64 -30.14 -11.11
CA GLU A 62 0.57 -30.62 -10.48
C GLU A 62 1.76 -30.58 -11.46
N ASN A 63 2.92 -30.11 -10.96
CA ASN A 63 4.15 -29.86 -11.68
C ASN A 63 4.15 -28.68 -12.65
N ASP A 64 3.09 -27.88 -12.70
CA ASP A 64 3.13 -26.61 -13.43
C ASP A 64 4.05 -25.59 -12.74
N SER A 65 4.54 -24.65 -13.54
CA SER A 65 5.28 -23.49 -13.02
C SER A 65 4.36 -22.29 -12.98
N VAL A 66 4.27 -21.65 -11.81
CA VAL A 66 3.48 -20.45 -11.57
C VAL A 66 4.41 -19.30 -11.26
N VAL A 67 4.38 -18.24 -12.05
CA VAL A 67 5.08 -16.99 -11.75
C VAL A 67 4.05 -15.95 -11.33
N PHE A 68 4.09 -15.56 -10.05
CA PHE A 68 3.21 -14.53 -9.52
C PHE A 68 3.91 -13.18 -9.66
N PHE A 69 3.50 -12.41 -10.64
CA PHE A 69 4.20 -11.21 -11.15
C PHE A 69 3.94 -9.93 -10.34
N ASN A 70 3.28 -10.03 -9.19
CA ASN A 70 3.00 -8.87 -8.34
C ASN A 70 4.28 -8.37 -7.65
N PHE A 71 4.54 -7.06 -7.78
CA PHE A 71 5.64 -6.43 -7.05
C PHE A 71 5.30 -6.23 -5.57
N ARG A 72 4.11 -5.68 -5.26
CA ARG A 72 3.63 -5.46 -3.89
C ARG A 72 3.15 -6.77 -3.24
N PRO A 73 3.51 -7.04 -1.98
CA PRO A 73 3.21 -8.29 -1.29
C PRO A 73 1.79 -8.39 -0.72
N ASP A 74 1.20 -7.26 -0.32
CA ASP A 74 -0.02 -7.20 0.49
C ASP A 74 -1.19 -8.00 -0.09
N ARG A 75 -1.50 -7.81 -1.37
CA ARG A 75 -2.61 -8.50 -2.08
C ARG A 75 -2.18 -9.82 -2.75
N ALA A 76 -0.91 -10.16 -2.71
CA ALA A 76 -0.40 -11.42 -3.28
C ALA A 76 -0.23 -12.53 -2.22
N ARG A 77 -0.05 -12.15 -0.96
CA ARG A 77 0.28 -13.04 0.15
C ARG A 77 -0.73 -14.17 0.34
N GLU A 78 -2.01 -13.84 0.42
CA GLU A 78 -3.07 -14.80 0.71
C GLU A 78 -3.19 -15.87 -0.38
N LEU A 79 -3.25 -15.45 -1.64
CA LEU A 79 -3.32 -16.39 -2.76
C LEU A 79 -2.04 -17.25 -2.85
N THR A 80 -0.87 -16.71 -2.54
CA THR A 80 0.38 -17.47 -2.48
C THR A 80 0.30 -18.56 -1.41
N ARG A 81 -0.24 -18.27 -0.23
CA ARG A 81 -0.44 -19.27 0.83
C ARG A 81 -1.31 -20.42 0.38
N THR A 82 -2.34 -20.17 -0.42
CA THR A 82 -3.22 -21.25 -0.92
C THR A 82 -2.48 -22.26 -1.79
N PHE A 83 -1.41 -21.85 -2.48
CA PHE A 83 -0.59 -22.73 -3.31
C PHE A 83 0.61 -23.33 -2.55
N CYS A 84 1.15 -22.62 -1.58
CA CYS A 84 2.46 -22.91 -1.03
C CYS A 84 2.44 -23.54 0.36
N ASP A 85 1.53 -23.11 1.26
CA ASP A 85 1.50 -23.65 2.62
C ASP A 85 0.99 -25.09 2.63
N ASP A 86 1.72 -25.99 3.28
CA ASP A 86 1.28 -27.39 3.45
C ASP A 86 0.08 -27.46 4.41
N SER A 87 0.13 -26.70 5.50
CA SER A 87 -1.00 -26.52 6.44
C SER A 87 -1.75 -25.24 6.10
N PHE A 88 -2.93 -25.37 5.52
CA PHE A 88 -3.77 -24.23 5.11
C PHE A 88 -5.18 -24.43 5.64
N ASP A 89 -5.71 -23.42 6.33
CA ASP A 89 -7.00 -23.44 7.02
C ASP A 89 -7.99 -22.36 6.58
N GLY A 90 -7.64 -21.57 5.55
CA GLY A 90 -8.48 -20.47 5.08
C GLY A 90 -9.80 -20.91 4.44
N PHE A 91 -9.80 -22.04 3.72
CA PHE A 91 -10.97 -22.69 3.14
C PHE A 91 -10.63 -24.15 2.80
N GLU A 92 -11.65 -24.95 2.49
CA GLU A 92 -11.46 -26.35 2.10
C GLU A 92 -10.89 -26.44 0.67
N ARG A 93 -9.57 -26.57 0.58
CA ARG A 93 -8.83 -26.60 -0.69
C ARG A 93 -8.59 -28.03 -1.22
N GLY A 94 -8.79 -29.06 -0.37
CA GLY A 94 -8.33 -30.42 -0.63
C GLY A 94 -6.79 -30.52 -0.58
N ASP A 95 -6.24 -31.50 -1.30
CA ASP A 95 -4.81 -31.67 -1.40
C ASP A 95 -4.14 -30.49 -2.13
N ARG A 96 -2.98 -30.09 -1.65
CA ARG A 96 -2.22 -29.01 -2.27
C ARG A 96 -1.76 -29.40 -3.67
N VAL A 97 -2.08 -28.58 -4.67
CA VAL A 97 -1.53 -28.72 -6.02
C VAL A 97 -0.07 -28.31 -5.99
N LYS A 98 0.84 -29.30 -6.09
CA LYS A 98 2.29 -29.07 -6.02
C LYS A 98 2.80 -28.45 -7.31
N THR A 99 3.15 -27.18 -7.26
CA THR A 99 3.67 -26.40 -8.39
C THR A 99 5.07 -25.88 -8.07
N THR A 100 5.83 -25.51 -9.10
CA THR A 100 6.99 -24.63 -8.93
C THR A 100 6.48 -23.20 -8.82
N PHE A 101 6.31 -22.70 -7.60
CA PHE A 101 5.71 -21.38 -7.35
C PHE A 101 6.79 -20.32 -7.17
N VAL A 102 6.82 -19.33 -8.04
CA VAL A 102 7.79 -18.24 -8.03
C VAL A 102 7.08 -16.92 -7.72
N CYS A 103 7.35 -16.37 -6.56
CA CYS A 103 6.94 -15.01 -6.19
C CYS A 103 7.89 -14.00 -6.85
N PHE A 104 7.36 -12.94 -7.44
CA PHE A 104 8.19 -11.91 -8.04
C PHE A 104 9.09 -11.24 -7.00
N THR A 105 8.52 -10.90 -5.83
CA THR A 105 9.27 -10.40 -4.66
C THR A 105 8.99 -11.27 -3.43
N GLU A 106 9.67 -11.04 -2.33
CA GLU A 106 9.40 -11.69 -1.05
C GLU A 106 8.04 -11.19 -0.49
N TYR A 107 6.98 -11.99 -0.62
CA TYR A 107 5.65 -11.61 -0.13
C TYR A 107 5.49 -11.83 1.37
N ASP A 108 6.09 -12.88 1.89
CA ASP A 108 6.09 -13.22 3.32
C ASP A 108 7.15 -14.29 3.57
N ALA A 109 8.08 -14.02 4.47
CA ALA A 109 9.16 -14.95 4.78
C ALA A 109 8.68 -16.28 5.40
N THR A 110 7.48 -16.29 6.01
CA THR A 110 6.90 -17.47 6.66
C THR A 110 6.23 -18.43 5.69
N ILE A 111 5.99 -18.05 4.43
CA ILE A 111 5.42 -18.93 3.42
C ILE A 111 6.48 -19.93 2.97
N GLU A 112 6.20 -21.21 3.11
CA GLU A 112 7.03 -22.30 2.65
C GLU A 112 6.81 -22.61 1.15
N ASN A 113 7.61 -23.53 0.59
CA ASN A 113 7.41 -24.07 -0.77
C ASN A 113 7.30 -23.03 -1.89
N LYS A 114 7.91 -21.85 -1.72
CA LYS A 114 8.00 -20.80 -2.75
C LYS A 114 9.45 -20.55 -3.16
N MET A 115 9.61 -20.01 -4.32
CA MET A 115 10.83 -19.36 -4.78
C MET A 115 10.60 -17.86 -4.87
N VAL A 116 11.66 -17.07 -4.76
CA VAL A 116 11.62 -15.60 -4.89
C VAL A 116 12.54 -15.19 -6.02
N ALA A 117 12.00 -14.50 -7.02
CA ALA A 117 12.79 -14.06 -8.19
C ALA A 117 13.70 -12.88 -7.81
N PHE A 118 13.17 -11.90 -7.09
CA PHE A 118 13.90 -10.70 -6.65
C PHE A 118 13.84 -10.62 -5.13
N VAL A 119 14.91 -11.05 -4.49
CA VAL A 119 15.05 -10.95 -3.02
C VAL A 119 15.17 -9.49 -2.62
N LYS A 120 14.60 -9.16 -1.46
CA LYS A 120 14.72 -7.83 -0.88
C LYS A 120 16.18 -7.57 -0.51
N GLU A 121 16.76 -6.54 -1.09
CA GLU A 121 18.07 -6.05 -0.67
C GLU A 121 17.92 -5.21 0.61
N SER A 122 18.83 -5.40 1.55
CA SER A 122 18.90 -4.56 2.74
C SER A 122 19.48 -3.20 2.35
N ILE A 123 18.71 -2.14 2.57
CA ILE A 123 19.20 -0.78 2.39
C ILE A 123 20.02 -0.42 3.62
N THR A 124 21.29 -0.13 3.42
CA THR A 124 22.21 0.36 4.46
C THR A 124 22.48 1.85 4.27
N ASN A 125 22.97 2.50 5.32
CA ASN A 125 23.29 3.92 5.30
C ASN A 125 22.08 4.77 4.88
N THR A 126 20.93 4.48 5.48
CA THR A 126 19.72 5.30 5.30
C THR A 126 19.95 6.71 5.87
N PHE A 127 19.14 7.68 5.45
CA PHE A 127 19.27 9.05 5.97
C PHE A 127 19.10 9.09 7.50
N GLY A 128 18.18 8.30 8.06
CA GLY A 128 18.00 8.20 9.50
C GLY A 128 19.23 7.63 10.22
N GLN A 129 19.87 6.61 9.65
CA GLN A 129 21.12 6.08 10.18
C GLN A 129 22.27 7.09 10.07
N PHE A 130 22.39 7.78 8.95
CA PHE A 130 23.39 8.83 8.78
C PHE A 130 23.26 9.93 9.84
N LEU A 131 22.04 10.37 10.17
CA LEU A 131 21.81 11.36 11.22
C LEU A 131 22.25 10.82 12.59
N ALA A 132 21.87 9.57 12.93
CA ALA A 132 22.27 8.91 14.17
C ALA A 132 23.79 8.80 14.31
N ASP A 133 24.47 8.33 13.26
CA ASP A 133 25.93 8.17 13.24
C ASP A 133 26.68 9.52 13.42
N ASN A 134 26.02 10.64 13.12
CA ASN A 134 26.55 11.98 13.35
C ASN A 134 26.04 12.62 14.65
N GLY A 135 25.33 11.89 15.50
CA GLY A 135 24.81 12.39 16.79
C GLY A 135 23.70 13.42 16.66
N LEU A 136 23.04 13.49 15.49
CA LEU A 136 21.94 14.42 15.22
C LEU A 136 20.60 13.84 15.67
N LYS A 137 19.75 14.70 16.20
CA LYS A 137 18.40 14.33 16.66
C LYS A 137 17.36 14.53 15.55
N GLN A 138 16.45 13.60 15.46
CA GLN A 138 15.45 13.59 14.40
C GLN A 138 14.05 13.26 14.92
N ALA A 139 13.01 13.88 14.34
CA ALA A 139 11.63 13.56 14.61
C ALA A 139 10.92 13.04 13.36
N ARG A 140 10.04 12.04 13.54
CA ARG A 140 9.18 11.47 12.51
C ARG A 140 7.74 11.75 12.89
N ILE A 141 7.02 12.51 12.08
CA ILE A 141 5.66 12.96 12.42
C ILE A 141 4.71 12.57 11.29
N ALA A 142 3.66 11.83 11.61
CA ALA A 142 2.58 11.55 10.69
C ALA A 142 1.32 11.08 11.44
N GLU A 143 0.20 11.10 10.75
CA GLU A 143 -0.98 10.37 11.22
C GLU A 143 -0.92 8.89 10.80
N THR A 144 -1.81 8.05 11.38
CA THR A 144 -1.76 6.57 11.26
C THR A 144 -1.54 6.07 9.83
N GLU A 145 -2.25 6.63 8.85
CA GLU A 145 -2.22 6.17 7.45
C GLU A 145 -0.84 6.32 6.78
N LYS A 146 -0.06 7.28 7.22
CA LYS A 146 1.27 7.57 6.67
C LYS A 146 2.42 7.40 7.67
N TYR A 147 2.13 6.85 8.85
CA TYR A 147 3.16 6.65 9.87
C TYR A 147 4.29 5.73 9.41
N ALA A 148 3.95 4.61 8.79
CA ALA A 148 4.95 3.68 8.26
C ALA A 148 5.82 4.31 7.16
N HIS A 149 5.31 5.30 6.42
CA HIS A 149 6.06 5.98 5.35
C HIS A 149 7.21 6.81 5.90
N VAL A 150 7.02 7.48 7.04
CA VAL A 150 8.07 8.29 7.68
C VAL A 150 8.91 7.50 8.70
N THR A 151 8.58 6.25 8.98
CA THR A 151 9.28 5.37 9.92
C THR A 151 9.85 4.15 9.22
N PHE A 152 9.13 3.05 9.17
CA PHE A 152 9.56 1.77 8.62
C PHE A 152 10.13 1.87 7.20
N PHE A 153 9.38 2.47 6.27
CA PHE A 153 9.83 2.57 4.87
C PHE A 153 11.00 3.56 4.73
N PHE A 154 10.96 4.68 5.44
CA PHE A 154 12.02 5.67 5.42
C PHE A 154 13.34 5.13 6.00
N ASN A 155 13.25 4.20 6.95
CA ASN A 155 14.38 3.50 7.54
C ASN A 155 14.78 2.22 6.78
N GLY A 156 14.41 2.12 5.50
CA GLY A 156 14.81 1.00 4.64
C GLY A 156 14.16 -0.34 4.99
N GLY A 157 13.02 -0.31 5.67
CA GLY A 157 12.27 -1.50 6.10
C GLY A 157 12.72 -2.05 7.45
N VAL A 158 13.33 -1.20 8.27
CA VAL A 158 13.71 -1.50 9.66
C VAL A 158 12.69 -0.82 10.59
N GLU A 159 12.06 -1.62 11.48
CA GLU A 159 11.06 -1.11 12.42
C GLU A 159 11.68 -0.35 13.60
N GLU A 160 12.86 -0.79 14.04
CA GLU A 160 13.57 -0.19 15.16
C GLU A 160 13.93 1.27 14.86
N PRO A 161 13.65 2.23 15.76
CA PRO A 161 14.09 3.60 15.63
C PRO A 161 15.62 3.70 15.62
N ASN A 162 16.16 4.62 14.84
CA ASN A 162 17.57 4.96 14.94
C ASN A 162 17.87 5.69 16.26
N GLU A 163 19.12 5.74 16.68
CA GLU A 163 19.52 6.54 17.83
C GLU A 163 19.18 8.02 17.57
N GLY A 164 18.57 8.68 18.57
CA GLY A 164 18.10 10.06 18.44
C GLY A 164 16.86 10.26 17.56
N GLU A 165 16.14 9.18 17.20
CA GLU A 165 14.89 9.23 16.44
C GLU A 165 13.67 9.16 17.35
N ASP A 166 12.94 10.27 17.44
CA ASP A 166 11.64 10.33 18.11
C ASP A 166 10.51 10.17 17.09
N ARG A 167 9.46 9.42 17.47
CA ARG A 167 8.30 9.14 16.63
C ARG A 167 7.04 9.73 17.25
N ILE A 168 6.39 10.62 16.50
CA ILE A 168 5.17 11.31 16.94
C ILE A 168 4.01 10.86 16.04
N LEU A 169 3.21 9.95 16.57
CA LEU A 169 2.02 9.42 15.88
C LEU A 169 0.78 10.19 16.30
N VAL A 170 0.05 10.70 15.32
CA VAL A 170 -1.31 11.22 15.45
C VAL A 170 -2.29 10.18 14.92
N LYS A 171 -3.41 9.97 15.60
CA LYS A 171 -4.41 9.00 15.14
C LYS A 171 -5.22 9.58 14.00
N SER A 172 -5.35 8.83 12.91
CA SER A 172 -6.29 9.19 11.83
C SER A 172 -7.75 9.12 12.30
N PRO A 173 -8.64 9.94 11.74
CA PRO A 173 -10.04 9.95 12.13
C PRO A 173 -10.74 8.63 11.75
N LYS A 174 -11.64 8.17 12.61
CA LYS A 174 -12.44 6.96 12.39
C LYS A 174 -13.68 7.29 11.57
N VAL A 175 -13.51 7.42 10.26
CA VAL A 175 -14.60 7.64 9.29
C VAL A 175 -14.66 6.48 8.30
N ALA A 176 -15.79 6.30 7.61
CA ALA A 176 -15.95 5.22 6.64
C ALA A 176 -15.05 5.44 5.41
N THR A 177 -14.97 6.68 4.94
CA THR A 177 -14.10 7.13 3.84
C THR A 177 -13.63 8.56 4.15
N TYR A 178 -12.45 8.94 3.67
CA TYR A 178 -11.83 10.20 4.07
C TYR A 178 -12.40 11.44 3.34
N ASP A 179 -13.21 11.27 2.32
CA ASP A 179 -14.00 12.36 1.73
C ASP A 179 -15.01 12.97 2.72
N LEU A 180 -15.44 12.21 3.73
CA LEU A 180 -16.31 12.68 4.79
C LEU A 180 -15.60 13.61 5.79
N LYS A 181 -14.27 13.58 5.82
CA LYS A 181 -13.41 14.41 6.67
C LYS A 181 -12.09 14.71 5.95
N PRO A 182 -12.07 15.58 4.93
CA PRO A 182 -10.91 15.82 4.08
C PRO A 182 -9.68 16.36 4.80
N GLU A 183 -9.88 17.14 5.87
CA GLU A 183 -8.78 17.64 6.71
C GLU A 183 -8.10 16.52 7.53
N MET A 184 -8.74 15.36 7.64
CA MET A 184 -8.25 14.22 8.41
C MET A 184 -7.73 14.66 9.80
N SER A 185 -6.46 14.40 10.11
CA SER A 185 -5.79 14.88 11.33
C SER A 185 -4.69 15.91 11.06
N ALA A 186 -4.70 16.56 9.88
CA ALA A 186 -3.63 17.47 9.46
C ALA A 186 -3.36 18.60 10.47
N TYR A 187 -4.39 19.19 11.06
CA TYR A 187 -4.21 20.27 12.02
C TYR A 187 -3.52 19.81 13.30
N GLU A 188 -3.86 18.62 13.82
CA GLU A 188 -3.17 18.06 14.99
C GLU A 188 -1.72 17.68 14.66
N VAL A 189 -1.47 17.12 13.47
CA VAL A 189 -0.13 16.85 12.95
C VAL A 189 0.67 18.15 12.84
N CYS A 190 0.04 19.22 12.34
CA CYS A 190 0.62 20.55 12.22
C CYS A 190 1.00 21.13 13.59
N ASP A 191 0.12 21.02 14.59
CA ASP A 191 0.40 21.52 15.94
C ASP A 191 1.61 20.79 16.57
N LYS A 192 1.73 19.47 16.33
CA LYS A 192 2.92 18.70 16.78
C LYS A 192 4.18 19.14 16.04
N LEU A 193 4.07 19.37 14.72
CA LEU A 193 5.17 19.86 13.89
C LEU A 193 5.66 21.22 14.37
N VAL A 194 4.77 22.20 14.54
CA VAL A 194 5.11 23.54 15.02
C VAL A 194 5.74 23.48 16.40
N GLY A 195 5.17 22.65 17.29
CA GLY A 195 5.75 22.43 18.63
C GLY A 195 7.17 21.83 18.56
N ALA A 196 7.39 20.86 17.69
CA ALA A 196 8.71 20.25 17.48
C ALA A 196 9.73 21.27 16.93
N ILE A 197 9.33 22.08 15.93
CA ILE A 197 10.17 23.14 15.37
C ILE A 197 10.56 24.16 16.48
N LYS A 198 9.60 24.70 17.19
CA LYS A 198 9.82 25.74 18.21
C LYS A 198 10.57 25.22 19.45
N SER A 199 10.61 23.93 19.65
CA SER A 199 11.37 23.32 20.76
C SER A 199 12.88 23.36 20.53
N GLU A 200 13.32 23.50 19.29
CA GLU A 200 14.73 23.43 18.86
C GLU A 200 15.44 22.14 19.35
N ASN A 201 14.67 21.07 19.64
CA ASN A 201 15.21 19.82 20.13
C ASN A 201 15.71 18.89 19.01
N TYR A 202 15.34 19.16 17.77
CA TYR A 202 15.61 18.32 16.62
C TYR A 202 16.39 19.07 15.54
N ASP A 203 17.39 18.41 15.01
CA ASP A 203 18.17 18.90 13.86
C ASP A 203 17.43 18.68 12.55
N VAL A 204 16.63 17.57 12.48
CA VAL A 204 15.85 17.20 11.30
C VAL A 204 14.45 16.71 11.71
N ILE A 205 13.44 17.18 11.00
CA ILE A 205 12.06 16.70 11.15
C ILE A 205 11.58 16.18 9.80
N VAL A 206 11.10 14.93 9.78
CA VAL A 206 10.46 14.32 8.61
C VAL A 206 8.98 14.17 8.89
N ILE A 207 8.16 14.73 8.03
CA ILE A 207 6.70 14.73 8.17
C ILE A 207 6.03 14.28 6.88
N ASN A 208 4.88 13.62 6.99
CA ASN A 208 3.98 13.34 5.87
C ASN A 208 2.55 13.74 6.24
N PHE A 209 1.93 14.57 5.41
CA PHE A 209 0.50 14.87 5.47
C PHE A 209 -0.26 13.89 4.58
N ALA A 210 -1.08 13.05 5.18
CA ALA A 210 -1.76 11.94 4.50
C ALA A 210 -2.91 12.38 3.58
N ASN A 211 -3.42 13.58 3.77
CA ASN A 211 -4.70 14.05 3.21
C ASN A 211 -4.80 13.95 1.69
N PRO A 212 -3.86 14.50 0.88
CA PRO A 212 -4.03 14.52 -0.57
C PRO A 212 -4.13 13.12 -1.17
N ASP A 213 -3.33 12.19 -0.66
CA ASP A 213 -3.36 10.80 -1.12
C ASP A 213 -4.61 10.06 -0.64
N MET A 214 -4.88 10.05 0.66
CA MET A 214 -5.96 9.26 1.24
C MET A 214 -7.35 9.73 0.79
N VAL A 215 -7.56 11.04 0.67
CA VAL A 215 -8.79 11.61 0.13
C VAL A 215 -8.85 11.42 -1.38
N GLY A 216 -7.72 11.53 -2.08
CA GLY A 216 -7.61 11.28 -3.52
C GLY A 216 -8.11 9.90 -3.92
N HIS A 217 -7.85 8.87 -3.12
CA HIS A 217 -8.36 7.52 -3.35
C HIS A 217 -9.89 7.40 -3.38
N THR A 218 -10.62 8.36 -2.83
CA THR A 218 -12.09 8.37 -2.87
C THR A 218 -12.68 8.81 -4.21
N GLY A 219 -11.88 9.48 -5.06
CA GLY A 219 -12.31 10.02 -6.35
C GLY A 219 -13.24 11.24 -6.23
N VAL A 220 -13.42 11.80 -5.02
CA VAL A 220 -14.29 12.95 -4.78
C VAL A 220 -13.50 14.26 -4.90
N GLN A 221 -13.59 14.92 -6.06
CA GLN A 221 -12.79 16.11 -6.39
C GLN A 221 -12.92 17.24 -5.37
N GLU A 222 -14.14 17.55 -4.93
CA GLU A 222 -14.38 18.64 -3.95
C GLU A 222 -13.72 18.34 -2.60
N ALA A 223 -13.69 17.07 -2.19
CA ALA A 223 -13.02 16.65 -0.97
C ALA A 223 -11.51 16.75 -1.12
N ALA A 224 -10.96 16.37 -2.26
CA ALA A 224 -9.53 16.47 -2.53
C ALA A 224 -9.04 17.93 -2.54
N ILE A 225 -9.83 18.87 -3.07
CA ILE A 225 -9.51 20.30 -2.99
C ILE A 225 -9.40 20.74 -1.53
N LYS A 226 -10.40 20.40 -0.69
CA LYS A 226 -10.37 20.72 0.75
C LYS A 226 -9.18 20.07 1.48
N ALA A 227 -8.81 18.86 1.08
CA ALA A 227 -7.65 18.18 1.64
C ALA A 227 -6.36 18.95 1.34
N VAL A 228 -6.18 19.43 0.11
CA VAL A 228 -5.02 20.24 -0.29
C VAL A 228 -5.03 21.61 0.41
N GLU A 229 -6.19 22.28 0.51
CA GLU A 229 -6.31 23.55 1.23
C GLU A 229 -5.91 23.42 2.70
N ALA A 230 -6.32 22.35 3.37
CA ALA A 230 -5.93 22.08 4.75
C ALA A 230 -4.41 21.85 4.91
N VAL A 231 -3.80 21.15 3.95
CA VAL A 231 -2.33 20.96 3.95
C VAL A 231 -1.60 22.25 3.66
N ASP A 232 -2.07 23.07 2.72
CA ASP A 232 -1.49 24.38 2.41
C ASP A 232 -1.47 25.30 3.64
N GLU A 233 -2.59 25.37 4.38
CA GLU A 233 -2.66 26.10 5.64
C GLU A 233 -1.64 25.58 6.68
N CYS A 234 -1.52 24.26 6.82
CA CYS A 234 -0.57 23.66 7.73
C CYS A 234 0.88 23.92 7.34
N VAL A 235 1.20 23.85 6.05
CA VAL A 235 2.53 24.18 5.53
C VAL A 235 2.84 25.65 5.78
N GLY A 236 1.88 26.56 5.58
CA GLY A 236 2.04 27.96 5.91
C GLY A 236 2.43 28.18 7.38
N LYS A 237 1.75 27.53 8.33
CA LYS A 237 2.09 27.60 9.77
C LYS A 237 3.49 27.04 10.06
N ALA A 238 3.88 25.96 9.41
CA ALA A 238 5.21 25.39 9.54
C ALA A 238 6.31 26.33 9.03
N VAL A 239 6.08 27.00 7.88
CA VAL A 239 6.99 28.00 7.30
C VAL A 239 7.19 29.16 8.27
N GLU A 240 6.11 29.70 8.86
CA GLU A 240 6.26 30.79 9.83
C GLU A 240 7.02 30.36 11.09
N ALA A 241 6.76 29.13 11.59
CA ALA A 241 7.53 28.59 12.72
C ALA A 241 9.02 28.42 12.41
N LEU A 242 9.36 27.96 11.20
CA LEU A 242 10.75 27.80 10.77
C LEU A 242 11.49 29.15 10.62
N LYS A 243 10.82 30.20 10.19
CA LYS A 243 11.40 31.56 10.14
C LYS A 243 11.80 32.05 11.53
N GLU A 244 11.06 31.68 12.57
CA GLU A 244 11.38 32.08 13.94
C GLU A 244 12.69 31.44 14.45
N VAL A 245 13.08 30.27 13.92
CA VAL A 245 14.27 29.50 14.34
C VAL A 245 15.36 29.42 13.28
N ASP A 246 15.29 30.25 12.22
CA ASP A 246 16.21 30.24 11.06
C ASP A 246 16.34 28.85 10.41
N GLY A 247 15.25 28.10 10.38
CA GLY A 247 15.18 26.75 9.82
C GLY A 247 15.00 26.73 8.31
N GLN A 248 15.27 25.57 7.69
CA GLN A 248 15.07 25.32 6.27
C GLN A 248 14.01 24.24 6.04
N MET A 249 13.29 24.31 4.92
CA MET A 249 12.26 23.35 4.55
C MET A 249 12.44 22.87 3.11
N PHE A 250 12.24 21.57 2.92
CA PHE A 250 12.03 20.94 1.62
C PHE A 250 10.60 20.45 1.54
N ILE A 251 9.88 20.81 0.49
CA ILE A 251 8.50 20.38 0.25
C ILE A 251 8.50 19.53 -1.00
N CYS A 252 7.99 18.29 -0.89
CA CYS A 252 7.84 17.36 -2.01
C CYS A 252 6.59 16.51 -1.82
N ALA A 253 6.18 15.82 -2.88
CA ALA A 253 5.25 14.71 -2.80
C ALA A 253 6.06 13.40 -2.85
N ASP A 254 5.58 12.36 -2.18
CA ASP A 254 6.12 11.00 -2.27
C ASP A 254 5.68 10.32 -3.58
N HIS A 255 4.49 10.65 -4.08
CA HIS A 255 3.95 10.26 -5.39
C HIS A 255 2.81 11.18 -5.83
N GLY A 256 2.35 11.02 -7.05
CA GLY A 256 1.10 11.64 -7.53
C GLY A 256 -0.12 10.78 -7.17
N ASN A 257 -1.28 11.43 -7.07
CA ASN A 257 -2.58 10.78 -7.02
C ASN A 257 -3.51 11.50 -8.00
N CYS A 258 -3.84 10.84 -9.13
CA CYS A 258 -4.53 11.48 -10.24
C CYS A 258 -6.05 11.36 -10.08
N LEU A 259 -6.72 12.50 -9.86
CA LEU A 259 -8.19 12.60 -9.86
C LEU A 259 -8.78 12.92 -11.23
N LEU A 260 -7.99 13.54 -12.09
CA LEU A 260 -8.40 13.95 -13.44
C LEU A 260 -7.31 13.52 -14.42
N TYR A 261 -7.64 12.62 -15.33
CA TYR A 261 -6.78 12.26 -16.45
C TYR A 261 -6.88 13.35 -17.53
N THR A 262 -6.01 14.35 -17.44
CA THR A 262 -5.95 15.45 -18.41
C THR A 262 -4.86 15.25 -19.46
N SER A 263 -4.00 14.24 -19.31
CA SER A 263 -2.95 13.88 -20.25
C SER A 263 -2.54 12.42 -20.09
N ASP A 264 -1.97 11.82 -21.14
CA ASP A 264 -1.40 10.47 -21.13
C ASP A 264 -0.08 10.36 -20.32
N ALA A 265 0.20 11.31 -19.48
CA ALA A 265 1.42 11.39 -18.69
C ALA A 265 1.25 10.84 -17.25
N ALA A 266 0.43 9.82 -17.10
CA ALA A 266 0.24 9.11 -15.84
C ALA A 266 0.90 7.74 -15.92
N ASP A 267 2.23 7.70 -15.96
CA ASP A 267 3.02 6.49 -15.79
C ASP A 267 4.15 6.74 -14.78
#